data_8d8aa42a536a4a13e53234e502381589
#
_entry.id   8d8aa42a536a4a13e53234e502381589
#
_cell.length_a   1.000
_cell.length_b   1.000
_cell.length_c   1.000
_cell.angle_alpha   90.00
_cell.angle_beta   90.00
_cell.angle_gamma   90.00
#
_symmetry.space_group_name_H-M   'P 1'
#
loop_
_entity.id
_entity.type
_entity.pdbx_description
1 polymer ?
#
loop_
_entity_poly.entity_id
_entity_poly.type
_entity_poly.pdbx_seq_one_letter_code
_entity_poly.pdbx_strand_id
1 'polypeptide(L)'
;MNKYDIAVIGGGMVGAAVAVGFAKQGRSVVLVEGAKPKAFDAAQAMDIRVSAISHQSVELLDSLGAWSEIKSMRVCPYRRLETWEHPECRTRFHSDELSLEQLGYIVENRLIQLGLWQVFSQYDNLTVMCPERLKDIEFADVNLVTLESGVQFEANWVIGADGANSKVRQLAGIGVTAWDYRQHCMLINVKTELPQQDITWQQFTPSGPRSFLPLCSLTNEDGQEVGQGSLVWYDSPKRIKQLCAMGKPQLREEILRHFPVELGDIEVLQFGSFPLTRRHAQSYSSKNCVLVGDSAHTINPLAGQGVNLGFKDVDVLLSVTEHREQLEDALLAKYERARRPDNLLMQTGMDFFYKGFSNDLGSLKFVRNAALKFAENSGPIKAQVLKYALGM
;
A
#
# COMPACT_ATOMS: atom_id res chain seq x y z
N MET A 1 13.37 8.28 -33.59
CA MET A 1 12.46 7.99 -32.48
C MET A 1 13.32 7.42 -31.35
N ASN A 2 13.10 7.83 -30.11
CA ASN A 2 13.84 7.26 -28.98
C ASN A 2 13.40 5.82 -28.74
N LYS A 3 14.35 4.96 -28.36
CA LYS A 3 14.10 3.55 -28.05
C LYS A 3 14.60 3.24 -26.65
N TYR A 4 13.77 2.53 -25.88
CA TYR A 4 14.03 2.13 -24.50
C TYR A 4 13.88 0.61 -24.33
N ASP A 5 14.57 0.04 -23.37
CA ASP A 5 14.32 -1.35 -22.98
C ASP A 5 12.98 -1.46 -22.27
N ILE A 6 12.70 -0.51 -21.37
CA ILE A 6 11.55 -0.51 -20.48
C ILE A 6 10.81 0.83 -20.53
N ALA A 7 9.50 0.78 -20.77
CA ALA A 7 8.59 1.90 -20.52
C ALA A 7 7.74 1.62 -19.28
N VAL A 8 7.86 2.43 -18.24
CA VAL A 8 7.03 2.36 -17.03
C VAL A 8 5.94 3.42 -17.12
N ILE A 9 4.70 3.00 -17.10
CA ILE A 9 3.53 3.89 -17.14
C ILE A 9 2.94 4.00 -15.72
N GLY A 10 3.08 5.20 -15.13
CA GLY A 10 2.74 5.53 -13.76
C GLY A 10 3.97 5.61 -12.86
N GLY A 11 4.22 6.80 -12.32
CA GLY A 11 5.36 7.12 -11.42
C GLY A 11 4.95 7.18 -9.94
N GLY A 12 3.91 6.44 -9.54
CA GLY A 12 3.56 6.22 -8.15
C GLY A 12 4.62 5.39 -7.41
N MET A 13 4.36 5.00 -6.16
CA MET A 13 5.33 4.24 -5.34
C MET A 13 5.86 2.99 -6.04
N VAL A 14 4.98 2.17 -6.60
CA VAL A 14 5.34 0.90 -7.25
C VAL A 14 6.06 1.13 -8.56
N GLY A 15 5.54 2.02 -9.42
CA GLY A 15 6.16 2.30 -10.73
C GLY A 15 7.52 3.00 -10.61
N ALA A 16 7.68 3.90 -9.63
CA ALA A 16 8.96 4.51 -9.35
C ALA A 16 10.00 3.47 -8.88
N ALA A 17 9.59 2.51 -8.04
CA ALA A 17 10.46 1.41 -7.61
C ALA A 17 10.86 0.50 -8.78
N VAL A 18 9.93 0.19 -9.70
CA VAL A 18 10.24 -0.55 -10.95
C VAL A 18 11.26 0.21 -11.78
N ALA A 19 11.05 1.51 -11.99
CA ALA A 19 11.93 2.33 -12.83
C ALA A 19 13.36 2.37 -12.29
N VAL A 20 13.52 2.61 -10.97
CA VAL A 20 14.83 2.58 -10.29
C VAL A 20 15.47 1.19 -10.41
N GLY A 21 14.69 0.13 -10.16
CA GLY A 21 15.21 -1.23 -10.18
C GLY A 21 15.76 -1.63 -11.55
N PHE A 22 15.05 -1.34 -12.63
CA PHE A 22 15.54 -1.61 -13.98
C PHE A 22 16.71 -0.70 -14.39
N ALA A 23 16.68 0.57 -13.99
CA ALA A 23 17.81 1.46 -14.21
C ALA A 23 19.08 0.95 -13.52
N LYS A 24 18.94 0.44 -12.28
CA LYS A 24 20.02 -0.19 -11.52
C LYS A 24 20.56 -1.45 -12.20
N GLN A 25 19.72 -2.21 -12.92
CA GLN A 25 20.13 -3.35 -13.74
C GLN A 25 20.78 -2.93 -15.07
N GLY A 26 21.01 -1.63 -15.31
CA GLY A 26 21.65 -1.10 -16.52
C GLY A 26 20.70 -0.99 -17.73
N ARG A 27 19.39 -1.14 -17.57
CA ARG A 27 18.41 -0.98 -18.65
C ARG A 27 18.14 0.47 -18.97
N SER A 28 17.90 0.79 -20.24
CA SER A 28 17.39 2.10 -20.63
C SER A 28 15.88 2.16 -20.27
N VAL A 29 15.52 3.08 -19.40
CA VAL A 29 14.16 3.18 -18.84
C VAL A 29 13.55 4.53 -19.17
N VAL A 30 12.27 4.54 -19.58
CA VAL A 30 11.45 5.75 -19.59
C VAL A 30 10.28 5.58 -18.63
N LEU A 31 10.11 6.57 -17.74
CA LEU A 31 8.99 6.68 -16.80
C LEU A 31 8.05 7.77 -17.27
N VAL A 32 6.76 7.42 -17.44
CA VAL A 32 5.69 8.36 -17.80
C VAL A 32 4.79 8.61 -16.61
N GLU A 33 4.66 9.86 -16.16
CA GLU A 33 3.84 10.23 -14.99
C GLU A 33 3.10 11.56 -15.23
N GLY A 34 1.82 11.57 -14.82
CA GLY A 34 0.93 12.73 -15.01
C GLY A 34 1.22 13.90 -14.07
N ALA A 35 1.83 13.67 -12.91
CA ALA A 35 2.07 14.73 -11.93
C ALA A 35 3.30 14.43 -11.05
N LYS A 36 4.19 15.39 -10.96
CA LYS A 36 5.34 15.31 -10.05
C LYS A 36 4.86 15.34 -8.59
N PRO A 37 5.39 14.46 -7.69
CA PRO A 37 5.06 14.53 -6.28
C PRO A 37 5.50 15.88 -5.68
N LYS A 38 4.66 16.43 -4.80
CA LYS A 38 5.01 17.66 -4.08
C LYS A 38 6.22 17.43 -3.19
N ALA A 39 7.12 18.41 -3.13
CA ALA A 39 8.26 18.38 -2.24
C ALA A 39 7.83 18.22 -0.77
N PHE A 40 8.70 17.68 0.05
CA PHE A 40 8.50 17.58 1.49
C PHE A 40 8.79 18.92 2.16
N ASP A 41 7.94 19.28 3.11
CA ASP A 41 8.13 20.37 4.05
C ASP A 41 7.91 19.83 5.47
N ALA A 42 8.90 19.99 6.33
CA ALA A 42 8.84 19.48 7.71
C ALA A 42 7.67 20.11 8.52
N ALA A 43 7.27 21.34 8.19
CA ALA A 43 6.17 22.04 8.85
C ALA A 43 4.78 21.63 8.31
N GLN A 44 4.71 20.88 7.22
CA GLN A 44 3.44 20.45 6.66
C GLN A 44 2.71 19.46 7.57
N ALA A 45 1.36 19.51 7.56
CA ALA A 45 0.54 18.48 8.18
C ALA A 45 0.81 17.10 7.54
N MET A 46 0.58 16.02 8.32
CA MET A 46 0.65 14.65 7.81
C MET A 46 -0.34 14.45 6.67
N ASP A 47 0.07 13.76 5.61
CA ASP A 47 -0.84 13.37 4.55
C ASP A 47 -1.90 12.39 5.08
N ILE A 48 -3.10 12.46 4.48
CA ILE A 48 -4.20 11.58 4.90
C ILE A 48 -3.96 10.11 4.52
N ARG A 49 -3.20 9.87 3.44
CA ARG A 49 -2.89 8.51 2.97
C ARG A 49 -1.53 8.07 3.48
N VAL A 50 -1.57 7.10 4.37
CA VAL A 50 -0.39 6.43 4.92
C VAL A 50 -0.46 4.94 4.64
N SER A 51 0.69 4.29 4.63
CA SER A 51 0.82 2.83 4.51
C SER A 51 1.68 2.28 5.64
N ALA A 52 1.33 1.08 6.11
CA ALA A 52 2.17 0.29 6.98
C ALA A 52 3.18 -0.48 6.12
N ILE A 53 4.42 -0.03 6.10
CA ILE A 53 5.51 -0.61 5.30
C ILE A 53 6.13 -1.77 6.07
N SER A 54 6.09 -2.96 5.48
CA SER A 54 6.64 -4.19 6.05
C SER A 54 8.17 -4.22 5.96
N HIS A 55 8.79 -5.09 6.75
CA HIS A 55 10.24 -5.29 6.76
C HIS A 55 10.80 -5.60 5.36
N GLN A 56 10.19 -6.56 4.63
CA GLN A 56 10.60 -6.88 3.25
C GLN A 56 10.50 -5.67 2.30
N SER A 57 9.46 -4.84 2.46
CA SER A 57 9.33 -3.63 1.63
C SER A 57 10.41 -2.58 1.95
N VAL A 58 10.83 -2.49 3.22
CA VAL A 58 11.96 -1.65 3.63
C VAL A 58 13.26 -2.16 3.00
N GLU A 59 13.52 -3.47 3.02
CA GLU A 59 14.70 -4.08 2.39
C GLU A 59 14.75 -3.79 0.88
N LEU A 60 13.63 -3.91 0.18
CA LEU A 60 13.55 -3.53 -1.23
C LEU A 60 13.87 -2.04 -1.43
N LEU A 61 13.21 -1.13 -0.68
CA LEU A 61 13.44 0.31 -0.79
C LEU A 61 14.88 0.70 -0.46
N ASP A 62 15.51 0.02 0.49
CA ASP A 62 16.92 0.19 0.84
C ASP A 62 17.84 -0.30 -0.28
N SER A 63 17.55 -1.46 -0.82
CA SER A 63 18.29 -2.00 -1.97
C SER A 63 18.23 -1.09 -3.20
N LEU A 64 17.14 -0.35 -3.36
CA LEU A 64 16.95 0.66 -4.42
C LEU A 64 17.59 2.03 -4.07
N GLY A 65 18.16 2.19 -2.86
CA GLY A 65 18.75 3.44 -2.39
C GLY A 65 17.74 4.50 -1.95
N ALA A 66 16.45 4.17 -1.87
CA ALA A 66 15.40 5.12 -1.56
C ALA A 66 15.08 5.22 -0.06
N TRP A 67 15.42 4.20 0.73
CA TRP A 67 15.01 4.16 2.13
C TRP A 67 15.64 5.26 2.99
N SER A 68 16.91 5.58 2.77
CA SER A 68 17.59 6.70 3.43
C SER A 68 16.90 8.03 3.18
N GLU A 69 16.48 8.28 1.93
CA GLU A 69 15.75 9.48 1.54
C GLU A 69 14.37 9.55 2.21
N ILE A 70 13.63 8.42 2.22
CA ILE A 70 12.33 8.32 2.89
C ILE A 70 12.49 8.57 4.40
N LYS A 71 13.47 7.93 5.03
CA LYS A 71 13.74 8.02 6.46
C LYS A 71 14.15 9.43 6.89
N SER A 72 14.88 10.16 6.04
CA SER A 72 15.31 11.53 6.29
C SER A 72 14.15 12.53 6.33
N MET A 73 13.02 12.21 5.68
CA MET A 73 11.81 13.03 5.70
C MET A 73 10.99 12.75 6.96
N ARG A 74 10.21 11.67 6.98
CA ARG A 74 9.34 11.34 8.11
C ARG A 74 8.86 9.89 8.04
N VAL A 75 9.17 9.09 9.05
CA VAL A 75 8.69 7.72 9.22
C VAL A 75 8.33 7.47 10.66
N CYS A 76 7.27 6.71 10.93
CA CYS A 76 6.86 6.36 12.28
C CYS A 76 7.01 4.85 12.49
N PRO A 77 8.01 4.37 13.25
CA PRO A 77 8.18 2.95 13.54
C PRO A 77 7.06 2.46 14.47
N TYR A 78 6.63 1.20 14.28
CA TYR A 78 5.77 0.53 15.22
C TYR A 78 6.35 -0.84 15.61
N ARG A 79 6.23 -1.19 16.90
CA ARG A 79 6.78 -2.42 17.50
C ARG A 79 5.69 -3.40 17.90
N ARG A 80 4.45 -2.91 18.04
CA ARG A 80 3.33 -3.68 18.54
C ARG A 80 2.17 -3.66 17.55
N LEU A 81 1.50 -4.82 17.42
CA LEU A 81 0.28 -4.95 16.65
C LEU A 81 -0.74 -5.72 17.50
N GLU A 82 -1.94 -5.20 17.63
CA GLU A 82 -3.03 -5.87 18.32
C GLU A 82 -4.26 -5.99 17.43
N THR A 83 -4.96 -7.12 17.56
CA THR A 83 -6.23 -7.32 16.86
C THR A 83 -7.22 -8.07 17.75
N TRP A 84 -8.48 -7.66 17.74
CA TRP A 84 -9.55 -8.27 18.54
C TRP A 84 -10.94 -8.01 17.98
N GLU A 85 -11.92 -8.80 18.37
CA GLU A 85 -13.35 -8.52 18.28
C GLU A 85 -13.92 -8.21 19.67
N HIS A 86 -13.66 -9.08 20.66
CA HIS A 86 -14.02 -8.86 22.06
C HIS A 86 -12.77 -8.45 22.87
N PRO A 87 -12.85 -7.46 23.78
CA PRO A 87 -11.69 -6.96 24.53
C PRO A 87 -10.86 -8.05 25.25
N GLU A 88 -11.49 -9.13 25.69
CA GLU A 88 -10.82 -10.25 26.37
C GLU A 88 -10.19 -11.27 25.40
N CYS A 89 -10.43 -11.13 24.08
CA CYS A 89 -9.96 -12.07 23.05
C CYS A 89 -9.02 -11.35 22.08
N ARG A 90 -7.91 -10.83 22.62
CA ARG A 90 -6.89 -10.10 21.84
C ARG A 90 -5.79 -11.04 21.38
N THR A 91 -5.35 -10.83 20.14
CA THR A 91 -4.09 -11.37 19.63
C THR A 91 -3.10 -10.21 19.53
N ARG A 92 -1.96 -10.37 20.19
CA ARG A 92 -0.90 -9.36 20.29
C ARG A 92 0.37 -9.88 19.64
N PHE A 93 1.03 -9.02 18.91
CA PHE A 93 2.32 -9.28 18.32
C PHE A 93 3.31 -8.21 18.74
N HIS A 94 4.52 -8.62 19.03
CA HIS A 94 5.61 -7.73 19.40
C HIS A 94 6.83 -8.01 18.55
N SER A 95 7.60 -6.99 18.18
CA SER A 95 8.83 -7.13 17.40
C SER A 95 9.85 -8.06 18.04
N ASP A 96 9.91 -8.07 19.38
CA ASP A 96 10.82 -8.94 20.14
C ASP A 96 10.55 -10.45 19.92
N GLU A 97 9.29 -10.84 19.57
CA GLU A 97 8.95 -12.23 19.26
C GLU A 97 9.70 -12.76 18.02
N LEU A 98 10.17 -11.84 17.16
CA LEU A 98 10.95 -12.14 15.97
C LEU A 98 12.40 -11.62 16.06
N SER A 99 12.83 -11.10 17.22
CA SER A 99 14.12 -10.43 17.40
C SER A 99 14.34 -9.26 16.44
N LEU A 100 13.27 -8.51 16.13
CA LEU A 100 13.30 -7.33 15.28
C LEU A 100 13.25 -6.07 16.15
N GLU A 101 13.87 -5.00 15.67
CA GLU A 101 13.79 -3.68 16.31
C GLU A 101 12.36 -3.12 16.23
N GLN A 102 11.69 -3.28 15.09
CA GLN A 102 10.31 -2.90 14.83
C GLN A 102 9.62 -3.87 13.86
N LEU A 103 8.29 -3.93 13.88
CA LEU A 103 7.50 -4.71 12.93
C LEU A 103 7.41 -4.04 11.56
N GLY A 104 7.56 -2.72 11.51
CA GLY A 104 7.49 -1.94 10.29
C GLY A 104 7.37 -0.45 10.58
N TYR A 105 7.00 0.31 9.57
CA TYR A 105 6.88 1.76 9.65
C TYR A 105 5.56 2.23 9.05
N ILE A 106 4.92 3.21 9.70
CA ILE A 106 3.84 3.97 9.08
C ILE A 106 4.46 5.15 8.35
N VAL A 107 4.21 5.22 7.04
CA VAL A 107 4.81 6.22 6.16
C VAL A 107 3.74 6.82 5.24
N GLU A 108 3.81 8.14 5.03
CA GLU A 108 2.96 8.83 4.06
C GLU A 108 3.28 8.35 2.64
N ASN A 109 2.25 7.98 1.87
CA ASN A 109 2.44 7.40 0.53
C ASN A 109 3.24 8.32 -0.39
N ARG A 110 3.01 9.63 -0.28
CA ARG A 110 3.75 10.63 -1.05
C ARG A 110 5.22 10.66 -0.71
N LEU A 111 5.61 10.47 0.55
CA LEU A 111 7.02 10.48 0.95
C LEU A 111 7.76 9.24 0.42
N ILE A 112 7.09 8.08 0.35
CA ILE A 112 7.67 6.90 -0.30
C ILE A 112 7.92 7.18 -1.78
N GLN A 113 6.93 7.74 -2.47
CA GLN A 113 7.06 8.13 -3.87
C GLN A 113 8.19 9.16 -4.04
N LEU A 114 8.22 10.20 -3.20
CA LEU A 114 9.20 11.28 -3.29
C LEU A 114 10.63 10.76 -3.07
N GLY A 115 10.86 9.89 -2.07
CA GLY A 115 12.17 9.28 -1.82
C GLY A 115 12.66 8.46 -3.02
N LEU A 116 11.79 7.69 -3.66
CA LEU A 116 12.11 6.99 -4.90
C LEU A 116 12.43 7.97 -6.05
N TRP A 117 11.70 9.08 -6.17
CA TRP A 117 11.96 10.09 -7.19
C TRP A 117 13.29 10.84 -6.97
N GLN A 118 13.74 11.00 -5.73
CA GLN A 118 15.03 11.59 -5.42
C GLN A 118 16.20 10.76 -5.95
N VAL A 119 16.03 9.44 -6.00
CA VAL A 119 17.02 8.50 -6.51
C VAL A 119 17.18 8.57 -8.04
N PHE A 120 16.17 9.05 -8.79
CA PHE A 120 16.21 9.08 -10.26
C PHE A 120 17.43 9.80 -10.82
N SER A 121 17.88 10.87 -10.16
CA SER A 121 19.06 11.65 -10.60
C SER A 121 20.39 10.89 -10.53
N GLN A 122 20.41 9.72 -9.91
CA GLN A 122 21.61 8.87 -9.83
C GLN A 122 21.78 7.99 -11.08
N TYR A 123 20.78 7.96 -11.99
CA TYR A 123 20.74 7.08 -13.15
C TYR A 123 20.59 7.84 -14.47
N ASP A 124 21.65 7.94 -15.24
CA ASP A 124 21.66 8.59 -16.56
C ASP A 124 20.82 7.80 -17.61
N ASN A 125 20.58 6.51 -17.35
CA ASN A 125 19.77 5.62 -18.17
C ASN A 125 18.26 5.63 -17.83
N LEU A 126 17.82 6.53 -16.93
CA LEU A 126 16.42 6.73 -16.58
C LEU A 126 15.91 8.10 -17.08
N THR A 127 15.04 8.07 -18.05
CA THR A 127 14.34 9.26 -18.57
C THR A 127 12.99 9.42 -17.89
N VAL A 128 12.69 10.61 -17.38
CA VAL A 128 11.38 10.93 -16.77
C VAL A 128 10.59 11.85 -17.68
N MET A 129 9.43 11.43 -18.13
CA MET A 129 8.45 12.23 -18.88
C MET A 129 7.31 12.62 -17.93
N CYS A 130 7.39 13.81 -17.38
CA CYS A 130 6.41 14.37 -16.44
C CYS A 130 6.35 15.91 -16.59
N PRO A 131 5.15 16.50 -16.76
CA PRO A 131 3.81 15.87 -16.72
C PRO A 131 3.41 15.30 -18.09
N GLU A 132 3.24 13.97 -18.16
CA GLU A 132 2.82 13.28 -19.39
C GLU A 132 1.86 12.13 -19.07
N ARG A 133 1.00 11.78 -20.03
CA ARG A 133 0.03 10.70 -19.88
C ARG A 133 0.02 9.80 -21.09
N LEU A 134 -0.19 8.52 -20.85
CA LEU A 134 -0.37 7.53 -21.92
C LEU A 134 -1.63 7.84 -22.72
N LYS A 135 -1.50 7.87 -24.05
CA LYS A 135 -2.62 7.93 -24.99
C LYS A 135 -2.93 6.55 -25.56
N ASP A 136 -1.93 5.87 -26.11
CA ASP A 136 -2.10 4.59 -26.79
C ASP A 136 -0.80 3.76 -26.78
N ILE A 137 -0.93 2.44 -27.02
CA ILE A 137 0.18 1.51 -27.21
C ILE A 137 -0.15 0.60 -28.40
N GLU A 138 0.71 0.61 -29.41
CA GLU A 138 0.69 -0.40 -30.47
C GLU A 138 1.65 -1.53 -30.07
N PHE A 139 1.08 -2.68 -29.69
CA PHE A 139 1.85 -3.84 -29.25
C PHE A 139 2.37 -4.62 -30.44
N ALA A 140 3.70 -4.76 -30.51
CA ALA A 140 4.44 -5.52 -31.53
C ALA A 140 5.72 -6.14 -30.87
N ASP A 141 6.65 -6.65 -31.66
CA ASP A 141 7.97 -7.11 -31.17
C ASP A 141 8.69 -5.98 -30.40
N VAL A 142 8.53 -4.75 -30.88
CA VAL A 142 8.87 -3.51 -30.18
C VAL A 142 7.62 -2.65 -30.11
N ASN A 143 7.23 -2.27 -28.91
CA ASN A 143 5.98 -1.53 -28.70
C ASN A 143 6.15 -0.05 -29.07
N LEU A 144 5.19 0.53 -29.78
CA LEU A 144 5.10 1.97 -30.02
C LEU A 144 4.17 2.61 -28.98
N VAL A 145 4.73 3.46 -28.12
CA VAL A 145 3.99 4.19 -27.08
C VAL A 145 3.72 5.61 -27.56
N THR A 146 2.45 6.03 -27.50
CA THR A 146 2.01 7.38 -27.85
C THR A 146 1.47 8.08 -26.60
N LEU A 147 1.95 9.29 -26.31
CA LEU A 147 1.52 10.13 -25.19
C LEU A 147 0.41 11.10 -25.61
N GLU A 148 -0.31 11.67 -24.63
CA GLU A 148 -1.37 12.66 -24.90
C GLU A 148 -0.85 13.93 -25.58
N SER A 149 0.39 14.33 -25.35
CA SER A 149 1.09 15.43 -26.03
C SER A 149 1.38 15.15 -27.51
N GLY A 150 1.25 13.91 -27.96
CA GLY A 150 1.64 13.46 -29.30
C GLY A 150 3.09 12.96 -29.39
N VAL A 151 3.87 13.01 -28.32
CA VAL A 151 5.20 12.40 -28.26
C VAL A 151 5.07 10.89 -28.44
N GLN A 152 5.98 10.32 -29.23
CA GLN A 152 6.07 8.88 -29.48
C GLN A 152 7.48 8.35 -29.21
N PHE A 153 7.56 7.13 -28.69
CA PHE A 153 8.81 6.40 -28.47
C PHE A 153 8.58 4.88 -28.56
N GLU A 154 9.65 4.15 -28.77
CA GLU A 154 9.66 2.69 -28.81
C GLU A 154 10.11 2.12 -27.46
N ALA A 155 9.54 0.96 -27.07
CA ALA A 155 9.99 0.21 -25.89
C ALA A 155 9.86 -1.29 -26.10
N ASN A 156 10.86 -2.06 -25.65
CA ASN A 156 10.81 -3.51 -25.73
C ASN A 156 9.71 -4.06 -24.80
N TRP A 157 9.67 -3.58 -23.53
CA TRP A 157 8.60 -3.92 -22.58
C TRP A 157 7.85 -2.69 -22.09
N VAL A 158 6.55 -2.85 -21.85
CA VAL A 158 5.71 -1.86 -21.20
C VAL A 158 5.27 -2.39 -19.84
N ILE A 159 5.53 -1.62 -18.78
CA ILE A 159 5.15 -1.95 -17.41
C ILE A 159 3.99 -1.04 -16.99
N GLY A 160 2.81 -1.63 -16.79
CA GLY A 160 1.65 -0.93 -16.28
C GLY A 160 1.70 -0.81 -14.75
N ALA A 161 1.99 0.39 -14.25
CA ALA A 161 1.96 0.77 -12.83
C ALA A 161 1.00 1.95 -12.58
N ASP A 162 0.02 2.12 -13.47
CA ASP A 162 -0.91 3.24 -13.60
C ASP A 162 -2.19 3.08 -12.76
N GLY A 163 -2.14 2.21 -11.75
CA GLY A 163 -3.14 2.09 -10.71
C GLY A 163 -4.40 1.30 -11.10
N ALA A 164 -5.39 1.33 -10.23
CA ALA A 164 -6.58 0.47 -10.29
C ALA A 164 -7.39 0.61 -11.59
N ASN A 165 -7.36 1.79 -12.23
CA ASN A 165 -8.04 2.08 -13.51
C ASN A 165 -7.10 1.98 -14.70
N SER A 166 -6.07 1.14 -14.63
CA SER A 166 -4.98 1.01 -15.58
C SER A 166 -5.43 1.07 -17.04
N LYS A 167 -4.89 2.04 -17.77
CA LYS A 167 -5.05 2.19 -19.21
C LYS A 167 -4.18 1.18 -19.95
N VAL A 168 -2.99 0.88 -19.41
CA VAL A 168 -2.11 -0.17 -19.95
C VAL A 168 -2.84 -1.51 -19.99
N ARG A 169 -3.47 -1.90 -18.87
CA ARG A 169 -4.26 -3.14 -18.80
C ARG A 169 -5.35 -3.18 -19.85
N GLN A 170 -6.09 -2.08 -20.05
CA GLN A 170 -7.16 -1.99 -21.03
C GLN A 170 -6.64 -2.13 -22.46
N LEU A 171 -5.57 -1.41 -22.82
CA LEU A 171 -4.94 -1.47 -24.13
C LEU A 171 -4.33 -2.85 -24.43
N ALA A 172 -3.77 -3.51 -23.41
CA ALA A 172 -3.26 -4.89 -23.54
C ALA A 172 -4.37 -5.94 -23.68
N GLY A 173 -5.64 -5.55 -23.56
CA GLY A 173 -6.78 -6.47 -23.63
C GLY A 173 -6.89 -7.42 -22.43
N ILE A 174 -6.26 -7.07 -21.30
CA ILE A 174 -6.29 -7.89 -20.10
C ILE A 174 -7.58 -7.62 -19.31
N GLY A 175 -8.41 -8.65 -19.17
CA GLY A 175 -9.64 -8.60 -18.39
C GLY A 175 -9.39 -8.46 -16.90
N VAL A 176 -10.39 -7.95 -16.18
CA VAL A 176 -10.36 -7.81 -14.72
C VAL A 176 -11.61 -8.41 -14.08
N THR A 177 -11.43 -9.17 -13.01
CA THR A 177 -12.50 -9.57 -12.11
C THR A 177 -12.57 -8.55 -10.98
N ALA A 178 -13.71 -7.88 -10.83
CA ALA A 178 -13.89 -6.83 -9.85
C ALA A 178 -15.21 -6.99 -9.11
N TRP A 179 -15.24 -6.62 -7.83
CA TRP A 179 -16.47 -6.44 -7.06
C TRP A 179 -16.30 -5.40 -5.96
N ASP A 180 -17.40 -4.78 -5.58
CA ASP A 180 -17.46 -3.82 -4.49
C ASP A 180 -17.86 -4.51 -3.18
N TYR A 181 -17.17 -4.14 -2.10
CA TYR A 181 -17.51 -4.61 -0.75
C TYR A 181 -18.79 -3.98 -0.19
N ARG A 182 -19.39 -3.00 -0.89
CA ARG A 182 -20.47 -2.16 -0.41
C ARG A 182 -20.14 -1.46 0.91
N GLN A 183 -18.86 -1.18 1.10
CA GLN A 183 -18.32 -0.42 2.22
C GLN A 183 -17.42 0.69 1.71
N HIS A 184 -17.32 1.74 2.51
CA HIS A 184 -16.35 2.81 2.34
C HIS A 184 -15.37 2.79 3.51
N CYS A 185 -14.16 3.27 3.25
CA CYS A 185 -13.14 3.56 4.25
C CYS A 185 -13.09 5.06 4.48
N MET A 186 -13.09 5.49 5.74
CA MET A 186 -12.78 6.86 6.14
C MET A 186 -11.46 6.85 6.89
N LEU A 187 -10.52 7.66 6.43
CA LEU A 187 -9.25 7.94 7.10
C LEU A 187 -9.40 9.24 7.87
N ILE A 188 -8.91 9.29 9.10
CA ILE A 188 -9.04 10.45 9.98
C ILE A 188 -7.72 10.64 10.71
N ASN A 189 -6.99 11.73 10.43
CA ASN A 189 -5.82 12.10 11.20
C ASN A 189 -6.26 12.86 12.45
N VAL A 190 -5.70 12.46 13.58
CA VAL A 190 -6.03 13.02 14.90
C VAL A 190 -4.76 13.35 15.68
N LYS A 191 -4.85 14.37 16.55
CA LYS A 191 -3.98 14.47 17.72
C LYS A 191 -4.55 13.59 18.81
N THR A 192 -3.72 13.03 19.67
CA THR A 192 -4.12 12.24 20.83
C THR A 192 -3.62 12.88 22.10
N GLU A 193 -4.31 12.67 23.22
CA GLU A 193 -3.81 13.05 24.54
C GLU A 193 -2.60 12.20 24.99
N LEU A 194 -2.45 11.03 24.36
CA LEU A 194 -1.32 10.13 24.60
C LEU A 194 -0.08 10.62 23.86
N PRO A 195 1.14 10.38 24.40
CA PRO A 195 2.39 10.71 23.70
C PRO A 195 2.57 9.84 22.45
N GLN A 196 3.74 9.93 21.80
CA GLN A 196 4.09 9.06 20.66
C GLN A 196 3.83 7.60 21.01
N GLN A 197 3.07 6.92 20.13
CA GLN A 197 2.78 5.50 20.28
C GLN A 197 3.58 4.67 19.28
N ASP A 198 3.86 3.42 19.63
CA ASP A 198 4.56 2.43 18.82
C ASP A 198 3.68 1.22 18.49
N ILE A 199 2.35 1.39 18.65
CA ILE A 199 1.37 0.34 18.45
C ILE A 199 0.45 0.68 17.27
N THR A 200 0.17 -0.32 16.43
CA THR A 200 -1.00 -0.33 15.55
C THR A 200 -2.02 -1.32 16.08
N TRP A 201 -3.29 -0.97 16.05
CA TRP A 201 -4.33 -1.91 16.47
C TRP A 201 -5.54 -1.88 15.56
N GLN A 202 -6.27 -2.99 15.56
CA GLN A 202 -7.48 -3.17 14.78
C GLN A 202 -8.55 -3.92 15.60
N GLN A 203 -9.66 -3.26 15.83
CA GLN A 203 -10.87 -3.87 16.38
C GLN A 203 -11.82 -4.28 15.27
N PHE A 204 -12.22 -5.53 15.24
CA PHE A 204 -13.26 -5.99 14.33
C PHE A 204 -14.63 -5.67 14.89
N THR A 205 -15.51 -5.12 14.04
CA THR A 205 -16.91 -4.87 14.36
C THR A 205 -17.80 -5.37 13.23
N PRO A 206 -19.09 -5.65 13.46
CA PRO A 206 -20.00 -6.10 12.40
C PRO A 206 -20.12 -5.15 11.21
N SER A 207 -19.95 -3.83 11.44
CA SER A 207 -19.99 -2.82 10.38
C SER A 207 -18.64 -2.67 9.64
N GLY A 208 -17.58 -3.32 10.12
CA GLY A 208 -16.23 -3.26 9.59
C GLY A 208 -15.20 -2.89 10.65
N PRO A 209 -13.90 -3.02 10.36
CA PRO A 209 -12.85 -2.74 11.33
C PRO A 209 -12.74 -1.26 11.69
N ARG A 210 -12.24 -1.03 12.90
CA ARG A 210 -11.75 0.25 13.43
C ARG A 210 -10.27 0.07 13.72
N SER A 211 -9.42 0.90 13.14
CA SER A 211 -7.98 0.76 13.30
C SER A 211 -7.34 2.07 13.71
N PHE A 212 -6.21 1.97 14.39
CA PHE A 212 -5.30 3.05 14.72
C PHE A 212 -3.92 2.74 14.16
N LEU A 213 -3.34 3.72 13.49
CA LEU A 213 -1.97 3.70 12.99
C LEU A 213 -1.23 4.88 13.64
N PRO A 214 -0.11 4.66 14.34
CA PRO A 214 0.64 5.76 14.94
C PRO A 214 1.27 6.61 13.85
N LEU A 215 1.21 7.93 14.04
CA LEU A 215 1.93 8.91 13.22
C LEU A 215 2.99 9.59 14.07
N CYS A 216 3.98 10.19 13.42
CA CYS A 216 5.01 10.94 14.14
C CYS A 216 4.36 12.05 14.98
N SER A 217 4.81 12.18 16.23
CA SER A 217 4.42 13.27 17.11
C SER A 217 4.84 14.62 16.56
N LEU A 218 4.16 15.65 17.00
CA LEU A 218 4.54 17.04 16.77
C LEU A 218 4.99 17.66 18.11
N THR A 219 5.90 18.61 18.05
CA THR A 219 6.20 19.47 19.19
C THR A 219 5.29 20.69 19.13
N ASN A 220 4.50 20.93 20.20
CA ASN A 220 3.65 22.12 20.27
C ASN A 220 4.48 23.38 20.59
N GLU A 221 3.81 24.54 20.64
CA GLU A 221 4.46 25.83 20.95
C GLU A 221 5.12 25.85 22.34
N ASP A 222 4.63 25.05 23.28
CA ASP A 222 5.17 24.91 24.65
C ASP A 222 6.35 23.92 24.73
N GLY A 223 6.79 23.33 23.60
CA GLY A 223 7.85 22.34 23.56
C GLY A 223 7.44 20.93 23.99
N GLN A 224 6.15 20.67 24.17
CA GLN A 224 5.64 19.36 24.55
C GLN A 224 5.40 18.49 23.33
N GLU A 225 5.69 17.20 23.46
CA GLU A 225 5.42 16.21 22.44
C GLU A 225 3.92 15.85 22.43
N VAL A 226 3.28 16.01 21.28
CA VAL A 226 1.87 15.71 21.06
C VAL A 226 1.76 14.53 20.10
N GLY A 227 1.24 13.42 20.58
CA GLY A 227 1.04 12.22 19.77
C GLY A 227 0.01 12.44 18.68
N GLN A 228 0.19 11.75 17.56
CA GLN A 228 -0.73 11.73 16.43
C GLN A 228 -1.06 10.31 16.02
N GLY A 229 -2.18 10.15 15.34
CA GLY A 229 -2.59 8.88 14.75
C GLY A 229 -3.46 9.06 13.53
N SER A 230 -3.50 8.03 12.70
CA SER A 230 -4.47 7.89 11.62
C SER A 230 -5.47 6.82 12.02
N LEU A 231 -6.74 7.22 12.16
CA LEU A 231 -7.84 6.30 12.40
C LEU A 231 -8.39 5.81 11.06
N VAL A 232 -8.72 4.53 11.01
CA VAL A 232 -9.32 3.90 9.85
C VAL A 232 -10.70 3.40 10.24
N TRP A 233 -11.74 3.96 9.63
CA TRP A 233 -13.14 3.62 9.90
C TRP A 233 -13.79 3.01 8.67
N TYR A 234 -14.12 1.72 8.73
CA TYR A 234 -14.91 1.05 7.69
C TYR A 234 -16.38 1.03 8.09
N ASP A 235 -17.25 1.41 7.16
CA ASP A 235 -18.70 1.34 7.36
C ASP A 235 -19.44 1.37 6.02
N SER A 236 -20.77 1.28 6.06
CA SER A 236 -21.62 1.43 4.89
C SER A 236 -21.40 2.79 4.20
N PRO A 237 -21.56 2.88 2.86
CA PRO A 237 -21.45 4.14 2.13
C PRO A 237 -22.29 5.26 2.71
N LYS A 238 -23.52 4.92 3.16
CA LYS A 238 -24.46 5.86 3.79
C LYS A 238 -23.88 6.43 5.09
N ARG A 239 -23.34 5.56 5.96
CA ARG A 239 -22.77 5.99 7.25
C ARG A 239 -21.52 6.84 7.04
N ILE A 240 -20.61 6.44 6.17
CA ILE A 240 -19.40 7.22 5.88
C ILE A 240 -19.76 8.60 5.30
N LYS A 241 -20.74 8.66 4.40
CA LYS A 241 -21.24 9.96 3.88
C LYS A 241 -21.78 10.84 5.00
N GLN A 242 -22.50 10.28 5.97
CA GLN A 242 -22.98 11.04 7.15
C GLN A 242 -21.81 11.55 7.99
N LEU A 243 -20.81 10.72 8.28
CA LEU A 243 -19.63 11.12 9.04
C LEU A 243 -18.83 12.22 8.33
N CYS A 244 -18.63 12.12 7.02
CA CYS A 244 -17.96 13.15 6.23
C CYS A 244 -18.70 14.49 6.17
N ALA A 245 -20.01 14.50 6.43
CA ALA A 245 -20.80 15.73 6.48
C ALA A 245 -20.79 16.42 7.85
N MET A 246 -20.22 15.79 8.87
CA MET A 246 -20.13 16.36 10.23
C MET A 246 -18.99 17.37 10.34
N GLY A 247 -19.16 18.37 11.21
CA GLY A 247 -18.05 19.20 11.67
C GLY A 247 -17.10 18.42 12.58
N LYS A 248 -15.84 18.87 12.67
CA LYS A 248 -14.82 18.19 13.48
C LYS A 248 -15.23 17.87 14.93
N PRO A 249 -15.93 18.79 15.67
CA PRO A 249 -16.39 18.48 17.04
C PRO A 249 -17.41 17.34 17.08
N GLN A 250 -18.38 17.32 16.16
CA GLN A 250 -19.37 16.24 16.08
C GLN A 250 -18.73 14.91 15.68
N LEU A 251 -17.78 14.94 14.73
CA LEU A 251 -17.04 13.75 14.31
C LEU A 251 -16.19 13.20 15.47
N ARG A 252 -15.57 14.07 16.28
CA ARG A 252 -14.85 13.66 17.50
C ARG A 252 -15.76 12.86 18.45
N GLU A 253 -16.96 13.39 18.75
CA GLU A 253 -17.92 12.69 19.61
C GLU A 253 -18.33 11.32 19.04
N GLU A 254 -18.54 11.22 17.73
CA GLU A 254 -18.84 9.96 17.08
C GLU A 254 -17.68 8.97 17.14
N ILE A 255 -16.44 9.45 17.00
CA ILE A 255 -15.25 8.61 17.15
C ILE A 255 -15.17 8.07 18.57
N LEU A 256 -15.29 8.92 19.59
CA LEU A 256 -15.20 8.50 21.00
C LEU A 256 -16.31 7.52 21.42
N ARG A 257 -17.46 7.54 20.75
CA ARG A 257 -18.56 6.56 20.97
C ARG A 257 -18.30 5.19 20.33
N HIS A 258 -17.53 5.15 19.23
CA HIS A 258 -17.44 3.96 18.37
C HIS A 258 -16.06 3.34 18.32
N PHE A 259 -15.04 4.03 18.75
CA PHE A 259 -13.68 3.50 18.87
C PHE A 259 -13.41 2.99 20.29
N PRO A 260 -12.42 2.08 20.46
CA PRO A 260 -12.04 1.57 21.75
C PRO A 260 -11.58 2.68 22.70
N VAL A 261 -11.80 2.47 24.02
CA VAL A 261 -11.40 3.42 25.07
C VAL A 261 -9.89 3.68 25.12
N GLU A 262 -9.10 2.74 24.61
CA GLU A 262 -7.64 2.85 24.49
C GLU A 262 -7.18 3.99 23.58
N LEU A 263 -8.08 4.53 22.74
CA LEU A 263 -7.81 5.71 21.93
C LEU A 263 -7.55 6.96 22.77
N GLY A 264 -8.21 7.07 23.94
CA GLY A 264 -8.20 8.27 24.76
C GLY A 264 -8.91 9.45 24.09
N ASP A 265 -8.69 10.66 24.60
CA ASP A 265 -9.23 11.86 23.98
C ASP A 265 -8.42 12.27 22.75
N ILE A 266 -9.12 12.90 21.79
CA ILE A 266 -8.54 13.25 20.48
C ILE A 266 -9.02 14.62 20.00
N GLU A 267 -8.23 15.22 19.09
CA GLU A 267 -8.63 16.33 18.24
C GLU A 267 -8.60 15.89 16.77
N VAL A 268 -9.68 16.09 16.04
CA VAL A 268 -9.74 15.76 14.59
C VAL A 268 -9.01 16.82 13.79
N LEU A 269 -7.97 16.41 13.05
CA LEU A 269 -7.16 17.30 12.20
C LEU A 269 -7.73 17.40 10.78
N GLN A 270 -7.82 16.25 10.11
CA GLN A 270 -8.34 16.13 8.76
C GLN A 270 -8.91 14.72 8.52
N PHE A 271 -9.73 14.59 7.50
CA PHE A 271 -10.29 13.30 7.11
C PHE A 271 -10.59 13.25 5.62
N GLY A 272 -10.73 12.01 5.11
CA GLY A 272 -11.14 11.73 3.75
C GLY A 272 -11.71 10.33 3.63
N SER A 273 -12.46 10.03 2.58
CA SER A 273 -13.05 8.72 2.39
C SER A 273 -12.97 8.24 0.95
N PHE A 274 -13.01 6.93 0.77
CA PHE A 274 -13.01 6.28 -0.54
C PHE A 274 -13.77 4.94 -0.50
N PRO A 275 -14.34 4.51 -1.64
CA PRO A 275 -14.98 3.21 -1.75
C PRO A 275 -13.95 2.08 -1.66
N LEU A 276 -14.37 0.94 -1.09
CA LEU A 276 -13.58 -0.27 -1.04
C LEU A 276 -13.96 -1.17 -2.22
N THR A 277 -12.99 -1.42 -3.08
CA THR A 277 -13.15 -2.30 -4.23
C THR A 277 -12.06 -3.37 -4.21
N ARG A 278 -12.39 -4.56 -4.69
CA ARG A 278 -11.42 -5.58 -5.03
C ARG A 278 -11.35 -5.71 -6.55
N ARG A 279 -10.12 -5.78 -7.06
CA ARG A 279 -9.86 -6.04 -8.48
C ARG A 279 -8.72 -7.05 -8.61
N HIS A 280 -8.83 -7.91 -9.59
CA HIS A 280 -7.79 -8.88 -9.91
C HIS A 280 -7.74 -9.07 -11.42
N ALA A 281 -6.60 -8.76 -12.05
CA ALA A 281 -6.40 -8.97 -13.46
C ALA A 281 -6.40 -10.46 -13.80
N GLN A 282 -7.02 -10.84 -14.92
CA GLN A 282 -7.12 -12.24 -15.35
C GLN A 282 -5.76 -12.80 -15.78
N SER A 283 -4.86 -11.93 -16.24
CA SER A 283 -3.45 -12.20 -16.50
C SER A 283 -2.62 -11.01 -16.00
N TYR A 284 -1.36 -11.24 -15.64
CA TYR A 284 -0.43 -10.17 -15.26
C TYR A 284 0.48 -9.78 -16.41
N SER A 285 0.51 -10.57 -17.47
CA SER A 285 1.31 -10.30 -18.66
C SER A 285 0.56 -10.58 -19.95
N SER A 286 0.85 -9.83 -21.00
CA SER A 286 0.36 -10.02 -22.37
C SER A 286 1.19 -9.16 -23.33
N LYS A 287 1.64 -9.73 -24.46
CA LYS A 287 2.25 -8.96 -25.57
C LYS A 287 3.39 -8.01 -25.13
N ASN A 288 4.44 -8.48 -24.50
CA ASN A 288 5.53 -7.63 -24.01
C ASN A 288 5.06 -6.56 -22.99
N CYS A 289 3.92 -6.77 -22.37
CA CYS A 289 3.37 -5.93 -21.32
C CYS A 289 3.25 -6.71 -20.01
N VAL A 290 3.55 -6.07 -18.88
CA VAL A 290 3.35 -6.62 -17.54
C VAL A 290 2.69 -5.60 -16.63
N LEU A 291 1.82 -6.07 -15.73
CA LEU A 291 1.12 -5.26 -14.74
C LEU A 291 1.71 -5.50 -13.36
N VAL A 292 1.84 -4.43 -12.57
CA VAL A 292 2.34 -4.46 -11.18
C VAL A 292 1.46 -3.61 -10.25
N GLY A 293 1.36 -3.99 -8.98
CA GLY A 293 0.58 -3.27 -7.99
C GLY A 293 -0.90 -3.15 -8.35
N ASP A 294 -1.49 -2.00 -8.10
CA ASP A 294 -2.93 -1.78 -8.30
C ASP A 294 -3.41 -1.95 -9.75
N SER A 295 -2.53 -1.87 -10.75
CA SER A 295 -2.87 -2.16 -12.13
C SER A 295 -3.20 -3.64 -12.36
N ALA A 296 -2.57 -4.53 -11.59
CA ALA A 296 -2.78 -5.97 -11.59
C ALA A 296 -3.80 -6.42 -10.53
N HIS A 297 -3.73 -5.87 -9.33
CA HIS A 297 -4.56 -6.28 -8.20
C HIS A 297 -4.80 -5.15 -7.21
N THR A 298 -6.05 -4.88 -6.90
CA THR A 298 -6.45 -3.98 -5.82
C THR A 298 -7.05 -4.83 -4.71
N ILE A 299 -6.54 -4.69 -3.51
CA ILE A 299 -7.05 -5.42 -2.34
C ILE A 299 -7.82 -4.48 -1.40
N ASN A 300 -8.63 -5.07 -0.52
CA ASN A 300 -9.15 -4.35 0.64
C ASN A 300 -7.95 -3.99 1.54
N PRO A 301 -7.69 -2.70 1.84
CA PRO A 301 -6.52 -2.26 2.59
C PRO A 301 -6.61 -2.58 4.08
N LEU A 302 -7.14 -3.74 4.46
CA LEU A 302 -7.06 -4.25 5.82
C LEU A 302 -5.58 -4.25 6.25
N ALA A 303 -5.28 -3.56 7.32
CA ALA A 303 -3.93 -3.39 7.86
C ALA A 303 -2.90 -2.71 6.92
N GLY A 304 -3.32 -1.94 5.90
CA GLY A 304 -2.41 -1.14 5.06
C GLY A 304 -1.50 -1.95 4.12
N GLN A 305 -1.87 -3.21 3.78
CA GLN A 305 -1.00 -4.14 3.04
C GLN A 305 -0.92 -3.90 1.51
N GLY A 306 -1.75 -3.04 0.94
CA GLY A 306 -1.85 -2.88 -0.53
C GLY A 306 -0.51 -2.57 -1.21
N VAL A 307 0.25 -1.62 -0.70
CA VAL A 307 1.53 -1.22 -1.27
C VAL A 307 2.61 -2.29 -1.11
N ASN A 308 2.60 -3.05 -0.01
CA ASN A 308 3.59 -4.12 0.22
C ASN A 308 3.46 -5.23 -0.83
N LEU A 309 2.24 -5.57 -1.26
CA LEU A 309 2.04 -6.53 -2.36
C LEU A 309 2.59 -5.98 -3.68
N GLY A 310 2.41 -4.68 -3.94
CA GLY A 310 3.00 -4.02 -5.09
C GLY A 310 4.54 -4.04 -5.05
N PHE A 311 5.15 -3.84 -3.89
CA PHE A 311 6.61 -3.96 -3.74
C PHE A 311 7.11 -5.41 -3.88
N LYS A 312 6.34 -6.41 -3.43
CA LYS A 312 6.63 -7.81 -3.75
C LYS A 312 6.57 -8.10 -5.25
N ASP A 313 5.66 -7.44 -5.98
CA ASP A 313 5.63 -7.56 -7.44
C ASP A 313 6.93 -7.01 -8.05
N VAL A 314 7.39 -5.85 -7.57
CA VAL A 314 8.66 -5.24 -8.02
C VAL A 314 9.83 -6.18 -7.74
N ASP A 315 9.96 -6.68 -6.51
CA ASP A 315 11.04 -7.55 -6.09
C ASP A 315 11.14 -8.80 -6.96
N VAL A 316 10.01 -9.49 -7.19
CA VAL A 316 9.96 -10.67 -8.05
C VAL A 316 10.24 -10.32 -9.52
N LEU A 317 9.70 -9.22 -10.03
CA LEU A 317 9.94 -8.80 -11.42
C LEU A 317 11.43 -8.52 -11.65
N LEU A 318 12.06 -7.80 -10.73
CA LEU A 318 13.50 -7.51 -10.80
C LEU A 318 14.34 -8.77 -10.67
N SER A 319 13.98 -9.70 -9.76
CA SER A 319 14.73 -10.94 -9.55
C SER A 319 14.68 -11.88 -10.77
N VAL A 320 13.57 -11.97 -11.49
CA VAL A 320 13.47 -12.82 -12.69
C VAL A 320 14.21 -12.24 -13.88
N THR A 321 14.50 -10.92 -13.89
CA THR A 321 15.23 -10.21 -14.95
C THR A 321 16.69 -9.99 -14.64
N GLU A 322 17.11 -10.22 -13.40
CA GLU A 322 18.49 -10.02 -12.96
C GLU A 322 19.47 -10.89 -13.76
N HIS A 323 20.59 -10.30 -14.16
CA HIS A 323 21.65 -10.93 -14.98
C HIS A 323 21.16 -11.50 -16.33
N ARG A 324 20.01 -11.05 -16.86
CA ARG A 324 19.53 -11.43 -18.18
C ARG A 324 20.00 -10.41 -19.21
N GLU A 325 20.67 -10.85 -20.26
CA GLU A 325 21.06 -9.97 -21.37
C GLU A 325 19.84 -9.53 -22.17
N GLN A 326 18.92 -10.46 -22.42
CA GLN A 326 17.69 -10.22 -23.20
C GLN A 326 16.45 -10.32 -22.33
N LEU A 327 15.45 -9.50 -22.64
CA LEU A 327 14.15 -9.52 -22.04
C LEU A 327 13.21 -10.36 -22.91
N GLU A 328 12.94 -11.59 -22.46
CA GLU A 328 12.09 -12.54 -23.14
C GLU A 328 10.73 -12.67 -22.45
N ASP A 329 9.67 -12.93 -23.22
CA ASP A 329 8.31 -13.15 -22.68
C ASP A 329 8.24 -14.27 -21.64
N ALA A 330 9.14 -15.26 -21.73
CA ALA A 330 9.24 -16.32 -20.74
C ALA A 330 9.50 -15.80 -19.31
N LEU A 331 10.19 -14.67 -19.17
CA LEU A 331 10.42 -14.00 -17.87
C LEU A 331 9.14 -13.40 -17.31
N LEU A 332 8.31 -12.79 -18.17
CA LEU A 332 6.99 -12.26 -17.79
C LEU A 332 6.06 -13.39 -17.31
N ALA A 333 6.07 -14.52 -18.02
CA ALA A 333 5.31 -15.70 -17.59
C ALA A 333 5.82 -16.28 -16.27
N LYS A 334 7.14 -16.18 -15.99
CA LYS A 334 7.72 -16.60 -14.71
C LYS A 334 7.28 -15.68 -13.57
N TYR A 335 7.31 -14.36 -13.80
CA TYR A 335 6.78 -13.37 -12.87
C TYR A 335 5.30 -13.64 -12.55
N GLU A 336 4.45 -13.78 -13.56
CA GLU A 336 3.02 -14.03 -13.37
C GLU A 336 2.75 -15.30 -12.56
N ARG A 337 3.45 -16.41 -12.87
CA ARG A 337 3.31 -17.66 -12.13
C ARG A 337 3.72 -17.55 -10.67
N ALA A 338 4.67 -16.69 -10.34
CA ALA A 338 5.07 -16.45 -8.96
C ALA A 338 4.09 -15.53 -8.23
N ARG A 339 3.64 -14.44 -8.88
CA ARG A 339 2.92 -13.38 -8.16
C ARG A 339 1.40 -13.55 -8.16
N ARG A 340 0.81 -13.99 -9.27
CA ARG A 340 -0.64 -14.04 -9.39
C ARG A 340 -1.31 -15.00 -8.38
N PRO A 341 -0.82 -16.23 -8.15
CA PRO A 341 -1.38 -17.11 -7.10
C PRO A 341 -1.21 -16.55 -5.70
N ASP A 342 -0.05 -15.95 -5.37
CA ASP A 342 0.23 -15.37 -4.06
C ASP A 342 -0.70 -14.18 -3.77
N ASN A 343 -0.85 -13.26 -4.73
CA ASN A 343 -1.77 -12.14 -4.62
C ASN A 343 -3.24 -12.60 -4.50
N LEU A 344 -3.63 -13.66 -5.22
CA LEU A 344 -4.98 -14.23 -5.14
C LEU A 344 -5.23 -14.88 -3.77
N LEU A 345 -4.24 -15.58 -3.23
CA LEU A 345 -4.30 -16.17 -1.89
C LEU A 345 -4.46 -15.09 -0.82
N MET A 346 -3.65 -14.02 -0.89
CA MET A 346 -3.76 -12.88 0.04
C MET A 346 -5.12 -12.21 -0.06
N GLN A 347 -5.62 -11.95 -1.26
CA GLN A 347 -6.96 -11.39 -1.46
C GLN A 347 -8.05 -12.29 -0.88
N THR A 348 -7.95 -13.60 -1.10
CA THR A 348 -8.93 -14.57 -0.59
C THR A 348 -8.89 -14.64 0.94
N GLY A 349 -7.69 -14.58 1.53
CA GLY A 349 -7.52 -14.47 2.98
C GLY A 349 -8.18 -13.23 3.55
N MET A 350 -7.96 -12.05 2.94
CA MET A 350 -8.60 -10.80 3.35
C MET A 350 -10.13 -10.86 3.22
N ASP A 351 -10.65 -11.48 2.16
CA ASP A 351 -12.09 -11.68 1.99
C ASP A 351 -12.68 -12.61 3.05
N PHE A 352 -11.96 -13.67 3.39
CA PHE A 352 -12.37 -14.59 4.45
C PHE A 352 -12.45 -13.87 5.80
N PHE A 353 -11.43 -13.10 6.15
CA PHE A 353 -11.45 -12.25 7.35
C PHE A 353 -12.61 -11.26 7.30
N TYR A 354 -12.76 -10.55 6.18
CA TYR A 354 -13.84 -9.60 6.01
C TYR A 354 -15.21 -10.26 6.23
N LYS A 355 -15.53 -11.31 5.49
CA LYS A 355 -16.82 -12.04 5.61
C LYS A 355 -16.98 -12.70 6.98
N GLY A 356 -15.88 -13.20 7.53
CA GLY A 356 -15.86 -13.83 8.84
C GLY A 356 -16.24 -12.87 9.96
N PHE A 357 -15.80 -11.63 9.93
CA PHE A 357 -16.01 -10.63 10.99
C PHE A 357 -17.12 -9.62 10.71
N SER A 358 -17.63 -9.51 9.47
CA SER A 358 -18.71 -8.58 9.09
C SER A 358 -20.11 -9.14 9.30
N ASN A 359 -20.34 -9.82 10.43
CA ASN A 359 -21.65 -10.34 10.80
C ASN A 359 -21.79 -10.40 12.32
N ASP A 360 -23.03 -10.43 12.82
CA ASP A 360 -23.36 -10.48 14.25
C ASP A 360 -23.97 -11.83 14.68
N LEU A 361 -23.65 -12.92 13.96
CA LEU A 361 -24.13 -14.27 14.31
C LEU A 361 -23.41 -14.79 15.56
N GLY A 362 -24.15 -14.97 16.66
CA GLY A 362 -23.59 -15.31 17.97
C GLY A 362 -22.73 -16.58 17.98
N SER A 363 -23.10 -17.63 17.23
CA SER A 363 -22.30 -18.85 17.11
C SER A 363 -20.95 -18.62 16.41
N LEU A 364 -20.95 -17.83 15.32
CA LEU A 364 -19.70 -17.47 14.62
C LEU A 364 -18.84 -16.54 15.46
N LYS A 365 -19.45 -15.62 16.21
CA LYS A 365 -18.75 -14.72 17.13
C LYS A 365 -17.99 -15.50 18.21
N PHE A 366 -18.61 -16.52 18.79
CA PHE A 366 -17.94 -17.40 19.75
C PHE A 366 -16.72 -18.12 19.11
N VAL A 367 -16.89 -18.71 17.92
CA VAL A 367 -15.80 -19.43 17.22
C VAL A 367 -14.66 -18.48 16.85
N ARG A 368 -14.95 -17.27 16.35
CA ARG A 368 -13.92 -16.25 16.01
C ARG A 368 -13.12 -15.82 17.23
N ASN A 369 -13.80 -15.50 18.33
CA ASN A 369 -13.13 -15.09 19.55
C ASN A 369 -12.32 -16.22 20.18
N ALA A 370 -12.80 -17.46 20.14
CA ALA A 370 -12.02 -18.64 20.53
C ALA A 370 -10.78 -18.82 19.65
N ALA A 371 -10.91 -18.60 18.32
CA ALA A 371 -9.78 -18.67 17.39
C ALA A 371 -8.73 -17.57 17.65
N LEU A 372 -9.13 -16.33 17.93
CA LEU A 372 -8.21 -15.24 18.32
C LEU A 372 -7.48 -15.56 19.61
N LYS A 373 -8.18 -16.07 20.61
CA LYS A 373 -7.56 -16.49 21.89
C LYS A 373 -6.63 -17.68 21.72
N PHE A 374 -6.97 -18.64 20.86
CA PHE A 374 -6.09 -19.74 20.49
C PHE A 374 -4.83 -19.24 19.77
N ALA A 375 -5.00 -18.33 18.81
CA ALA A 375 -3.89 -17.71 18.06
C ALA A 375 -2.90 -17.03 19.02
N GLU A 376 -3.38 -16.30 20.03
CA GLU A 376 -2.52 -15.66 21.04
C GLU A 376 -1.62 -16.67 21.76
N ASN A 377 -2.14 -17.86 22.05
CA ASN A 377 -1.42 -18.89 22.82
C ASN A 377 -0.74 -19.97 21.92
N SER A 378 -0.74 -19.79 20.60
CA SER A 378 -0.26 -20.83 19.66
C SER A 378 1.26 -20.82 19.42
N GLY A 379 2.03 -19.94 20.09
CA GLY A 379 3.48 -19.90 20.05
C GLY A 379 4.07 -19.89 18.63
N PRO A 380 4.66 -21.00 18.14
CA PRO A 380 5.31 -21.03 16.81
C PRO A 380 4.36 -20.69 15.65
N ILE A 381 3.08 -21.06 15.73
CA ILE A 381 2.11 -20.77 14.68
C ILE A 381 1.86 -19.25 14.61
N LYS A 382 1.72 -18.59 15.76
CA LYS A 382 1.59 -17.14 15.86
C LYS A 382 2.77 -16.43 15.20
N ALA A 383 4.00 -16.85 15.53
CA ALA A 383 5.22 -16.32 14.93
C ALA A 383 5.26 -16.50 13.40
N GLN A 384 4.80 -17.67 12.89
CA GLN A 384 4.74 -17.93 11.46
C GLN A 384 3.73 -17.05 10.75
N VAL A 385 2.55 -16.83 11.35
CA VAL A 385 1.53 -15.91 10.82
C VAL A 385 2.07 -14.47 10.77
N LEU A 386 2.77 -14.05 11.82
CA LEU A 386 3.40 -12.72 11.87
C LEU A 386 4.47 -12.59 10.78
N LYS A 387 5.35 -13.57 10.63
CA LYS A 387 6.37 -13.59 9.55
C LYS A 387 5.71 -13.43 8.18
N TYR A 388 4.70 -14.23 7.89
CA TYR A 388 3.97 -14.13 6.62
C TYR A 388 3.35 -12.74 6.40
N ALA A 389 2.76 -12.14 7.46
CA ALA A 389 2.20 -10.79 7.39
C ALA A 389 3.27 -9.71 7.14
N LEU A 390 4.50 -9.91 7.63
CA LEU A 390 5.65 -9.02 7.41
C LEU A 390 6.38 -9.30 6.09
N GLY A 391 6.00 -10.37 5.39
CA GLY A 391 6.62 -10.79 4.12
C GLY A 391 7.92 -11.59 4.28
N MET A 392 8.19 -12.11 5.47
CA MET A 392 9.38 -12.87 5.84
C MET A 392 9.20 -14.38 5.61
#